data_d0f8be7aadf315f0fa25dd490e0875bf
#
_entry.id   d0f8be7aadf315f0fa25dd490e0875bf
#
_cell.length_a   1.000
_cell.length_b   1.000
_cell.length_c   1.000
_cell.angle_alpha   90.00
_cell.angle_beta   90.00
_cell.angle_gamma   90.00
#
_symmetry.space_group_name_H-M   'P 1'
#
loop_
_entity.id
_entity.type
_entity.pdbx_description
1 polymer ?
#
loop_
_entity_poly.entity_id
_entity_poly.type
_entity_poly.pdbx_seq_one_letter_code
_entity_poly.pdbx_strand_id
1 'polypeptide(L)'
;MSIEQGLAKTRGGFFGRLFGRGEQPITAEWLDALEEALLRSDLSVSLVDPLMAQLRDLFTTGELKTVPKALGAVRETLVAALAGDLRLRGDGQKPRVILVVGVNGSGKTTTAAKLAKRLKDSGERPLLAAADTFRAAAIEQLERWAERVGVPIISGKPDGDPAAVVFDAISAAGARGNTTVIADTAGRLHTKGHLMDELAKIVRVTGRAREGAPDEVLLVLDGTAGQNAIQQARQFTSTAAVTGLVVTKLDGTAKGGAVFAIARELKLPVKLLGVGEKPEDLVPMDPTAFVNALLLVPS
;
A
#
# COMPACT_ATOMS: atom_id res chain seq x y z
N MET A 1 11.10 -7.32 8.41
CA MET A 1 9.99 -8.22 8.85
C MET A 1 9.36 -8.85 7.61
N SER A 2 8.96 -10.14 7.64
CA SER A 2 8.21 -10.74 6.52
C SER A 2 6.73 -10.34 6.59
N ILE A 3 6.00 -10.49 5.46
CA ILE A 3 4.53 -10.29 5.43
C ILE A 3 3.86 -11.15 6.52
N GLU A 4 4.32 -12.38 6.67
CA GLU A 4 3.79 -13.31 7.69
C GLU A 4 3.99 -12.82 9.13
N GLN A 5 5.14 -12.23 9.43
CA GLN A 5 5.43 -11.67 10.76
C GLN A 5 4.60 -10.41 11.03
N GLY A 6 4.42 -9.56 10.01
CA GLY A 6 3.59 -8.36 10.10
C GLY A 6 2.12 -8.65 10.33
N LEU A 7 1.62 -9.74 9.78
CA LEU A 7 0.22 -10.20 9.94
C LEU A 7 0.04 -11.18 11.10
N ALA A 8 1.02 -11.33 12.01
CA ALA A 8 0.95 -12.31 13.10
C ALA A 8 -0.27 -12.11 14.03
N LYS A 9 -0.73 -10.87 14.23
CA LYS A 9 -1.94 -10.56 15.01
C LYS A 9 -3.22 -10.97 14.28
N THR A 10 -3.23 -10.95 12.95
CA THR A 10 -4.34 -11.42 12.11
C THR A 10 -4.48 -12.94 12.19
N ARG A 11 -3.39 -13.66 12.49
CA ARG A 11 -3.33 -15.13 12.62
C ARG A 11 -4.14 -15.71 13.78
N GLY A 12 -4.40 -14.97 14.84
CA GLY A 12 -5.17 -15.44 16.02
C GLY A 12 -6.67 -15.47 15.81
N GLY A 13 -7.16 -15.12 14.63
CA GLY A 13 -8.56 -14.95 14.31
C GLY A 13 -9.31 -16.26 14.00
N PHE A 14 -10.50 -16.07 13.49
CA PHE A 14 -11.53 -17.07 13.23
C PHE A 14 -11.11 -18.19 12.26
N PHE A 15 -10.20 -17.90 11.31
CA PHE A 15 -9.72 -18.88 10.33
C PHE A 15 -9.02 -20.09 10.95
N GLY A 16 -8.27 -19.90 12.04
CA GLY A 16 -7.56 -21.00 12.71
C GLY A 16 -8.47 -22.13 13.23
N ARG A 17 -9.76 -21.85 13.43
CA ARG A 17 -10.74 -22.84 13.87
C ARG A 17 -11.41 -23.59 12.71
N LEU A 18 -11.49 -22.97 11.53
CA LEU A 18 -12.08 -23.54 10.32
C LEU A 18 -11.14 -24.50 9.61
N PHE A 19 -9.82 -24.30 9.77
CA PHE A 19 -8.79 -25.08 9.10
C PHE A 19 -8.36 -26.26 9.97
N GLY A 20 -9.25 -27.25 10.11
CA GLY A 20 -8.91 -28.55 10.71
C GLY A 20 -7.72 -29.18 9.98
N ARG A 21 -6.86 -29.90 10.73
CA ARG A 21 -5.76 -30.67 10.14
C ARG A 21 -6.33 -31.92 9.49
N GLY A 22 -6.30 -32.01 8.16
CA GLY A 22 -6.64 -33.22 7.41
C GLY A 22 -7.67 -33.04 6.30
N GLU A 23 -7.89 -34.10 5.54
CA GLU A 23 -8.94 -34.20 4.52
C GLU A 23 -10.32 -34.34 5.18
N GLN A 24 -10.90 -33.22 5.59
CA GLN A 24 -12.26 -33.23 6.12
C GLN A 24 -13.26 -33.04 4.97
N PRO A 25 -14.39 -33.78 4.98
CA PRO A 25 -15.48 -33.52 4.04
C PRO A 25 -16.10 -32.18 4.30
N ILE A 26 -16.53 -31.52 3.23
CA ILE A 26 -17.27 -30.24 3.31
C ILE A 26 -18.70 -30.55 3.72
N THR A 27 -19.28 -29.68 4.55
CA THR A 27 -20.70 -29.63 4.88
C THR A 27 -21.26 -28.25 4.58
N ALA A 28 -22.59 -28.12 4.52
CA ALA A 28 -23.23 -26.81 4.34
C ALA A 28 -22.90 -25.87 5.49
N GLU A 29 -22.87 -26.36 6.73
CA GLU A 29 -22.51 -25.58 7.92
C GLU A 29 -21.07 -25.08 7.87
N TRP A 30 -20.14 -25.86 7.28
CA TRP A 30 -18.76 -25.42 7.08
C TRP A 30 -18.69 -24.27 6.08
N LEU A 31 -19.48 -24.32 4.98
CA LEU A 31 -19.56 -23.22 4.02
C LEU A 31 -20.14 -21.94 4.65
N ASP A 32 -21.17 -22.07 5.51
CA ASP A 32 -21.74 -20.94 6.25
C ASP A 32 -20.72 -20.32 7.20
N ALA A 33 -19.97 -21.16 7.91
CA ALA A 33 -18.91 -20.71 8.80
C ALA A 33 -17.74 -20.04 8.03
N LEU A 34 -17.41 -20.54 6.82
CA LEU A 34 -16.41 -19.92 5.95
C LEU A 34 -16.86 -18.51 5.51
N GLU A 35 -18.11 -18.36 5.07
CA GLU A 35 -18.68 -17.07 4.67
C GLU A 35 -18.60 -16.05 5.82
N GLU A 36 -19.03 -16.45 7.01
CA GLU A 36 -18.93 -15.61 8.20
C GLU A 36 -17.47 -15.21 8.50
N ALA A 37 -16.52 -16.14 8.36
CA ALA A 37 -15.11 -15.87 8.57
C ALA A 37 -14.53 -14.85 7.59
N LEU A 38 -14.88 -15.00 6.30
CA LEU A 38 -14.46 -14.08 5.25
C LEU A 38 -14.99 -12.65 5.50
N LEU A 39 -16.26 -12.52 5.83
CA LEU A 39 -16.89 -11.23 6.14
C LEU A 39 -16.32 -10.61 7.42
N ARG A 40 -16.07 -11.39 8.47
CA ARG A 40 -15.44 -10.90 9.71
C ARG A 40 -14.00 -10.45 9.55
N SER A 41 -13.31 -10.89 8.49
CA SER A 41 -11.96 -10.45 8.16
C SER A 41 -11.91 -9.13 7.37
N ASP A 42 -13.05 -8.42 7.26
CA ASP A 42 -13.25 -7.18 6.49
C ASP A 42 -13.10 -7.35 4.96
N LEU A 43 -13.27 -8.58 4.45
CA LEU A 43 -13.45 -8.77 3.02
C LEU A 43 -14.80 -8.18 2.59
N SER A 44 -14.82 -7.52 1.43
CA SER A 44 -16.05 -6.89 0.93
C SER A 44 -17.07 -7.95 0.50
N VAL A 45 -18.35 -7.71 0.79
CA VAL A 45 -19.48 -8.52 0.33
C VAL A 45 -19.40 -8.80 -1.17
N SER A 46 -19.04 -7.80 -1.96
CA SER A 46 -18.88 -7.91 -3.42
C SER A 46 -17.77 -8.87 -3.85
N LEU A 47 -16.84 -9.26 -2.98
CA LEU A 47 -15.84 -10.30 -3.21
C LEU A 47 -16.28 -11.64 -2.66
N VAL A 48 -16.93 -11.64 -1.50
CA VAL A 48 -17.35 -12.86 -0.79
C VAL A 48 -18.54 -13.52 -1.48
N ASP A 49 -19.59 -12.79 -1.85
CA ASP A 49 -20.80 -13.35 -2.44
C ASP A 49 -20.54 -14.18 -3.71
N PRO A 50 -19.80 -13.68 -4.73
CA PRO A 50 -19.53 -14.48 -5.92
C PRO A 50 -18.70 -15.74 -5.61
N LEU A 51 -17.74 -15.62 -4.71
CA LEU A 51 -16.91 -16.74 -4.27
C LEU A 51 -17.77 -17.82 -3.58
N MET A 52 -18.62 -17.40 -2.63
CA MET A 52 -19.48 -18.33 -1.91
C MET A 52 -20.53 -18.97 -2.82
N ALA A 53 -21.10 -18.21 -3.77
CA ALA A 53 -22.00 -18.77 -4.78
C ALA A 53 -21.32 -19.87 -5.61
N GLN A 54 -20.10 -19.64 -6.07
CA GLN A 54 -19.30 -20.64 -6.79
C GLN A 54 -19.01 -21.88 -5.93
N LEU A 55 -18.59 -21.71 -4.66
CA LEU A 55 -18.29 -22.82 -3.77
C LEU A 55 -19.54 -23.66 -3.47
N ARG A 56 -20.69 -23.03 -3.25
CA ARG A 56 -21.97 -23.71 -3.01
C ARG A 56 -22.46 -24.48 -4.24
N ASP A 57 -22.27 -23.94 -5.45
CA ASP A 57 -22.59 -24.63 -6.70
C ASP A 57 -21.71 -25.88 -6.88
N LEU A 58 -20.39 -25.74 -6.74
CA LEU A 58 -19.45 -26.87 -6.80
C LEU A 58 -19.70 -27.93 -5.70
N PHE A 59 -20.18 -27.54 -4.52
CA PHE A 59 -20.59 -28.44 -3.48
C PHE A 59 -21.87 -29.22 -3.85
N THR A 60 -22.86 -28.53 -4.41
CA THR A 60 -24.14 -29.12 -4.83
C THR A 60 -23.97 -30.12 -5.99
N THR A 61 -23.06 -29.78 -6.95
CA THR A 61 -22.72 -30.69 -8.06
C THR A 61 -21.81 -31.86 -7.64
N GLY A 62 -21.31 -31.86 -6.42
CA GLY A 62 -20.40 -32.88 -5.91
C GLY A 62 -18.96 -32.80 -6.42
N GLU A 63 -18.60 -31.71 -7.08
CA GLU A 63 -17.23 -31.42 -7.55
C GLU A 63 -16.31 -30.96 -6.41
N LEU A 64 -16.89 -30.33 -5.39
CA LEU A 64 -16.20 -29.84 -4.20
C LEU A 64 -16.50 -30.76 -3.00
N LYS A 65 -15.54 -31.63 -2.69
CA LYS A 65 -15.76 -32.69 -1.66
C LYS A 65 -14.98 -32.48 -0.37
N THR A 66 -13.88 -31.72 -0.40
CA THR A 66 -12.95 -31.59 0.73
C THR A 66 -12.62 -30.15 1.05
N VAL A 67 -12.40 -29.87 2.33
CA VAL A 67 -11.98 -28.56 2.83
C VAL A 67 -10.73 -28.03 2.12
N PRO A 68 -9.65 -28.81 1.90
CA PRO A 68 -8.48 -28.32 1.16
C PRO A 68 -8.77 -27.83 -0.25
N LYS A 69 -9.70 -28.47 -0.97
CA LYS A 69 -10.13 -28.01 -2.32
C LYS A 69 -10.86 -26.65 -2.25
N ALA A 70 -11.77 -26.51 -1.26
CA ALA A 70 -12.45 -25.22 -1.05
C ALA A 70 -11.48 -24.10 -0.73
N LEU A 71 -10.53 -24.36 0.16
CA LEU A 71 -9.48 -23.38 0.52
C LEU A 71 -8.57 -23.03 -0.67
N GLY A 72 -8.30 -24.00 -1.54
CA GLY A 72 -7.60 -23.74 -2.81
C GLY A 72 -8.33 -22.72 -3.68
N ALA A 73 -9.62 -22.89 -3.88
CA ALA A 73 -10.46 -21.97 -4.65
C ALA A 73 -10.56 -20.57 -3.99
N VAL A 74 -10.72 -20.52 -2.66
CA VAL A 74 -10.67 -19.26 -1.90
C VAL A 74 -9.34 -18.56 -2.13
N ARG A 75 -8.23 -19.28 -1.95
CA ARG A 75 -6.87 -18.74 -2.15
C ARG A 75 -6.67 -18.20 -3.55
N GLU A 76 -7.02 -18.95 -4.57
CA GLU A 76 -6.90 -18.53 -5.98
C GLU A 76 -7.69 -17.25 -6.25
N THR A 77 -8.94 -17.19 -5.78
CA THR A 77 -9.79 -16.00 -5.93
C THR A 77 -9.20 -14.78 -5.23
N LEU A 78 -8.70 -14.94 -4.00
CA LEU A 78 -8.10 -13.84 -3.25
C LEU A 78 -6.77 -13.39 -3.87
N VAL A 79 -5.93 -14.30 -4.32
CA VAL A 79 -4.69 -13.97 -5.03
C VAL A 79 -4.99 -13.20 -6.32
N ALA A 80 -5.97 -13.67 -7.11
CA ALA A 80 -6.40 -13.01 -8.33
C ALA A 80 -6.95 -11.58 -8.07
N ALA A 81 -7.65 -11.39 -6.95
CA ALA A 81 -8.19 -10.07 -6.56
C ALA A 81 -7.10 -9.02 -6.24
N LEU A 82 -5.87 -9.44 -5.96
CA LEU A 82 -4.71 -8.58 -5.70
C LEU A 82 -3.71 -8.54 -6.87
N ALA A 83 -4.01 -9.23 -7.97
CA ALA A 83 -3.16 -9.24 -9.14
C ALA A 83 -3.12 -7.86 -9.82
N GLY A 84 -1.96 -7.53 -10.44
CA GLY A 84 -1.76 -6.28 -11.16
C GLY A 84 -0.29 -6.01 -11.43
N ASP A 85 0.02 -4.81 -11.93
CA ASP A 85 1.42 -4.37 -12.05
C ASP A 85 1.93 -3.88 -10.68
N LEU A 86 2.54 -4.78 -9.93
CA LEU A 86 3.03 -4.54 -8.57
C LEU A 86 4.40 -3.86 -8.53
N ARG A 87 5.08 -3.71 -9.68
CA ARG A 87 6.38 -3.06 -9.77
C ARG A 87 6.25 -1.55 -9.65
N LEU A 88 7.23 -0.91 -9.07
CA LEU A 88 7.35 0.55 -9.12
C LEU A 88 7.65 0.98 -10.55
N ARG A 89 6.91 1.96 -11.06
CA ARG A 89 7.09 2.50 -12.42
C ARG A 89 8.36 3.34 -12.53
N GLY A 90 8.75 3.65 -13.77
CA GLY A 90 9.88 4.53 -14.07
C GLY A 90 11.25 3.84 -13.95
N ASP A 91 11.29 2.52 -14.01
CA ASP A 91 12.54 1.78 -14.10
C ASP A 91 13.30 2.19 -15.38
N GLY A 92 14.58 2.55 -15.23
CA GLY A 92 15.40 3.08 -16.32
C GLY A 92 15.35 4.62 -16.52
N GLN A 93 14.39 5.35 -15.95
CA GLN A 93 14.37 6.83 -15.95
C GLN A 93 15.32 7.38 -14.88
N LYS A 94 16.06 8.47 -15.22
CA LYS A 94 17.05 9.08 -14.29
C LYS A 94 16.96 10.60 -14.31
N PRO A 95 16.66 11.23 -13.15
CA PRO A 95 16.18 10.58 -11.93
C PRO A 95 14.73 10.08 -12.10
N ARG A 96 14.44 8.87 -11.64
CA ARG A 96 13.04 8.44 -11.44
C ARG A 96 12.39 9.31 -10.36
N VAL A 97 11.16 9.75 -10.55
CA VAL A 97 10.47 10.62 -9.61
C VAL A 97 9.23 9.92 -9.05
N ILE A 98 9.21 9.74 -7.73
CA ILE A 98 8.13 9.10 -6.97
C ILE A 98 7.50 10.14 -6.05
N LEU A 99 6.22 10.42 -6.21
CA LEU A 99 5.45 11.22 -5.27
C LEU A 99 4.75 10.33 -4.26
N VAL A 100 4.86 10.66 -2.97
CA VAL A 100 4.18 9.98 -1.87
C VAL A 100 3.07 10.88 -1.37
N VAL A 101 1.81 10.50 -1.62
CA VAL A 101 0.61 11.28 -1.36
C VAL A 101 -0.34 10.56 -0.40
N GLY A 102 -1.30 11.28 0.20
CA GLY A 102 -2.30 10.71 1.12
C GLY A 102 -2.60 11.64 2.28
N VAL A 103 -3.54 11.26 3.14
CA VAL A 103 -3.98 12.07 4.28
C VAL A 103 -2.95 12.13 5.41
N ASN A 104 -3.11 13.12 6.32
CA ASN A 104 -2.30 13.18 7.53
C ASN A 104 -2.52 11.92 8.39
N GLY A 105 -1.43 11.41 8.97
CA GLY A 105 -1.46 10.20 9.81
C GLY A 105 -1.47 8.87 9.05
N SER A 106 -1.58 8.87 7.71
CA SER A 106 -1.52 7.63 6.91
C SER A 106 -0.12 6.99 6.85
N GLY A 107 0.94 7.69 7.28
CA GLY A 107 2.31 7.15 7.27
C GLY A 107 3.16 7.57 6.07
N LYS A 108 2.82 8.66 5.34
CA LYS A 108 3.56 9.15 4.16
C LYS A 108 5.06 9.36 4.44
N THR A 109 5.38 10.19 5.41
CA THR A 109 6.77 10.53 5.78
C THR A 109 7.59 9.28 6.10
N THR A 110 7.02 8.37 6.90
CA THR A 110 7.64 7.08 7.23
C THR A 110 7.78 6.19 5.99
N THR A 111 6.78 6.16 5.12
CA THR A 111 6.81 5.39 3.86
C THR A 111 7.89 5.93 2.93
N ALA A 112 8.00 7.25 2.74
CA ALA A 112 9.03 7.87 1.90
C ALA A 112 10.44 7.47 2.36
N ALA A 113 10.71 7.55 3.67
CA ALA A 113 12.00 7.17 4.24
C ALA A 113 12.30 5.67 4.12
N LYS A 114 11.32 4.80 4.40
CA LYS A 114 11.48 3.34 4.26
C LYS A 114 11.67 2.93 2.81
N LEU A 115 10.96 3.58 1.89
CA LEU A 115 11.14 3.38 0.45
C LEU A 115 12.55 3.78 0.00
N ALA A 116 13.05 4.93 0.47
CA ALA A 116 14.42 5.36 0.19
C ALA A 116 15.45 4.34 0.70
N LYS A 117 15.28 3.85 1.93
CA LYS A 117 16.14 2.78 2.48
C LYS A 117 16.12 1.53 1.60
N ARG A 118 14.93 1.07 1.22
CA ARG A 118 14.77 -0.11 0.38
C ARG A 118 15.44 0.03 -0.98
N LEU A 119 15.26 1.18 -1.65
CA LEU A 119 15.89 1.45 -2.94
C LEU A 119 17.42 1.54 -2.81
N LYS A 120 17.91 2.18 -1.73
CA LYS A 120 19.35 2.20 -1.43
C LYS A 120 19.92 0.79 -1.25
N ASP A 121 19.22 -0.08 -0.51
CA ASP A 121 19.66 -1.47 -0.28
C ASP A 121 19.65 -2.29 -1.57
N SER A 122 18.84 -1.94 -2.56
CA SER A 122 18.85 -2.54 -3.89
C SER A 122 19.88 -1.93 -4.85
N GLY A 123 20.77 -1.03 -4.37
CA GLY A 123 21.85 -0.43 -5.15
C GLY A 123 21.50 0.88 -5.85
N GLU A 124 20.29 1.43 -5.63
CA GLU A 124 19.93 2.75 -6.13
C GLU A 124 20.54 3.87 -5.26
N ARG A 125 20.54 5.08 -5.81
CA ARG A 125 20.97 6.30 -5.11
C ARG A 125 19.79 7.25 -4.94
N PRO A 126 18.90 7.00 -3.98
CA PRO A 126 17.72 7.84 -3.74
C PRO A 126 18.11 9.20 -3.14
N LEU A 127 17.24 10.20 -3.37
CA LEU A 127 17.22 11.52 -2.78
C LEU A 127 15.83 11.79 -2.24
N LEU A 128 15.70 12.20 -0.99
CA LEU A 128 14.43 12.60 -0.39
C LEU A 128 14.12 14.07 -0.65
N ALA A 129 12.86 14.42 -0.82
CA ALA A 129 12.37 15.80 -0.90
C ALA A 129 11.29 16.03 0.17
N ALA A 130 11.54 16.96 1.11
CA ALA A 130 10.62 17.32 2.18
C ALA A 130 9.61 18.37 1.70
N ALA A 131 8.59 17.91 0.97
CA ALA A 131 7.58 18.78 0.36
C ALA A 131 6.31 18.94 1.22
N ASP A 132 6.25 18.44 2.48
CA ASP A 132 5.24 18.84 3.49
C ASP A 132 5.73 20.09 4.22
N THR A 133 5.83 21.22 3.50
CA THR A 133 6.40 22.47 4.01
C THR A 133 5.52 23.19 5.04
N PHE A 134 4.24 22.87 5.09
CA PHE A 134 3.29 23.46 6.07
C PHE A 134 3.52 22.95 7.51
N ARG A 135 4.26 21.88 7.66
CA ARG A 135 4.50 21.25 8.96
C ARG A 135 6.00 21.20 9.22
N ALA A 136 6.53 22.20 9.98
CA ALA A 136 7.93 22.18 10.38
C ALA A 136 8.35 20.84 11.00
N ALA A 137 7.50 20.27 11.85
CA ALA A 137 7.74 18.97 12.46
C ALA A 137 7.77 17.80 11.44
N ALA A 138 7.11 17.91 10.27
CA ALA A 138 7.19 16.89 9.23
C ALA A 138 8.54 16.98 8.48
N ILE A 139 9.02 18.18 8.21
CA ILE A 139 10.35 18.40 7.64
C ILE A 139 11.41 17.78 8.57
N GLU A 140 11.42 18.18 9.86
CA GLU A 140 12.36 17.64 10.85
C GLU A 140 12.25 16.11 10.99
N GLN A 141 11.04 15.57 10.93
CA GLN A 141 10.83 14.14 10.99
C GLN A 141 11.48 13.42 9.80
N LEU A 142 11.30 13.95 8.58
CA LEU A 142 11.91 13.35 7.39
C LEU A 142 13.43 13.50 7.39
N GLU A 143 13.97 14.62 7.90
CA GLU A 143 15.41 14.84 8.06
C GLU A 143 16.04 13.81 9.02
N ARG A 144 15.43 13.57 10.18
CA ARG A 144 15.86 12.52 11.12
C ARG A 144 15.79 11.12 10.49
N TRP A 145 14.77 10.86 9.69
CA TRP A 145 14.69 9.62 8.94
C TRP A 145 15.79 9.53 7.88
N ALA A 146 16.04 10.59 7.13
CA ALA A 146 17.08 10.64 6.11
C ALA A 146 18.47 10.34 6.70
N GLU A 147 18.79 10.95 7.84
CA GLU A 147 20.00 10.66 8.61
C GLU A 147 20.07 9.19 9.03
N ARG A 148 18.99 8.68 9.64
CA ARG A 148 18.90 7.30 10.13
C ARG A 148 19.11 6.26 9.03
N VAL A 149 18.57 6.49 7.83
CA VAL A 149 18.70 5.56 6.69
C VAL A 149 19.91 5.89 5.80
N GLY A 150 20.61 7.00 6.07
CA GLY A 150 21.80 7.44 5.36
C GLY A 150 21.49 7.80 3.90
N VAL A 151 20.43 8.56 3.66
CA VAL A 151 19.99 9.04 2.34
C VAL A 151 19.98 10.56 2.34
N PRO A 152 20.52 11.21 1.29
CA PRO A 152 20.49 12.68 1.19
C PRO A 152 19.05 13.20 1.07
N ILE A 153 18.86 14.45 1.53
CA ILE A 153 17.55 15.11 1.53
C ILE A 153 17.68 16.55 1.01
N ILE A 154 16.65 17.03 0.33
CA ILE A 154 16.41 18.45 0.04
C ILE A 154 15.19 18.87 0.85
N SER A 155 15.36 19.89 1.69
CA SER A 155 14.30 20.46 2.52
C SER A 155 14.03 21.90 2.12
N GLY A 156 12.75 22.28 2.12
CA GLY A 156 12.34 23.68 2.00
C GLY A 156 12.30 24.38 3.37
N LYS A 157 12.13 25.70 3.33
CA LYS A 157 11.80 26.45 4.56
C LYS A 157 10.36 26.13 4.98
N PRO A 158 10.04 26.16 6.29
CA PRO A 158 8.64 26.13 6.73
C PRO A 158 7.82 27.18 5.98
N ASP A 159 6.60 26.80 5.60
CA ASP A 159 5.65 27.60 4.80
C ASP A 159 6.17 28.01 3.40
N GLY A 160 7.26 27.40 2.94
CA GLY A 160 7.78 27.57 1.57
C GLY A 160 6.91 26.84 0.53
N ASP A 161 7.18 27.09 -0.75
CA ASP A 161 6.47 26.43 -1.86
C ASP A 161 6.88 24.94 -1.99
N PRO A 162 5.97 23.97 -1.74
CA PRO A 162 6.29 22.56 -1.88
C PRO A 162 6.73 22.14 -3.28
N ALA A 163 6.17 22.79 -4.31
CA ALA A 163 6.53 22.49 -5.69
C ALA A 163 7.96 22.93 -6.02
N ALA A 164 8.45 24.02 -5.41
CA ALA A 164 9.83 24.45 -5.54
C ALA A 164 10.79 23.42 -4.92
N VAL A 165 10.45 22.86 -3.74
CA VAL A 165 11.25 21.81 -3.09
C VAL A 165 11.41 20.59 -3.99
N VAL A 166 10.32 20.15 -4.63
CA VAL A 166 10.36 19.00 -5.55
C VAL A 166 11.18 19.32 -6.79
N PHE A 167 11.05 20.54 -7.35
CA PHE A 167 11.84 20.99 -8.49
C PHE A 167 13.33 20.99 -8.17
N ASP A 168 13.70 21.55 -7.03
CA ASP A 168 15.10 21.64 -6.58
C ASP A 168 15.69 20.24 -6.32
N ALA A 169 14.88 19.32 -5.76
CA ALA A 169 15.30 17.95 -5.54
C ALA A 169 15.56 17.20 -6.86
N ILE A 170 14.71 17.37 -7.88
CA ILE A 170 14.91 16.76 -9.21
C ILE A 170 16.17 17.33 -9.86
N SER A 171 16.37 18.66 -9.82
CA SER A 171 17.53 19.33 -10.36
C SER A 171 18.82 18.87 -9.66
N ALA A 172 18.80 18.83 -8.32
CA ALA A 172 19.92 18.35 -7.51
C ALA A 172 20.23 16.87 -7.79
N ALA A 173 19.21 16.03 -7.97
CA ALA A 173 19.39 14.62 -8.28
C ALA A 173 20.11 14.43 -9.61
N GLY A 174 19.73 15.18 -10.65
CA GLY A 174 20.42 15.17 -11.95
C GLY A 174 21.89 15.56 -11.82
N ALA A 175 22.17 16.67 -11.12
CA ALA A 175 23.53 17.16 -10.93
C ALA A 175 24.42 16.24 -10.08
N ARG A 176 23.86 15.59 -9.07
CA ARG A 176 24.58 14.70 -8.14
C ARG A 176 24.62 13.25 -8.58
N GLY A 177 23.92 12.91 -9.69
CA GLY A 177 23.81 11.54 -10.19
C GLY A 177 22.94 10.63 -9.31
N ASN A 178 22.02 11.17 -8.52
CA ASN A 178 21.03 10.35 -7.83
C ASN A 178 20.10 9.70 -8.86
N THR A 179 19.68 8.46 -8.58
CA THR A 179 18.86 7.68 -9.53
C THR A 179 17.37 7.85 -9.32
N THR A 180 16.95 8.24 -8.11
CA THR A 180 15.54 8.35 -7.73
C THR A 180 15.31 9.51 -6.79
N VAL A 181 14.27 10.30 -7.02
CA VAL A 181 13.74 11.32 -6.11
C VAL A 181 12.46 10.80 -5.50
N ILE A 182 12.31 10.88 -4.18
CA ILE A 182 11.11 10.50 -3.43
C ILE A 182 10.62 11.74 -2.69
N ALA A 183 9.48 12.27 -3.08
CA ALA A 183 8.89 13.46 -2.46
C ALA A 183 7.78 13.10 -1.46
N ASP A 184 7.97 13.49 -0.20
CA ASP A 184 6.93 13.45 0.84
C ASP A 184 6.08 14.72 0.76
N THR A 185 4.76 14.58 0.52
CA THR A 185 3.87 15.71 0.30
C THR A 185 2.94 15.95 1.50
N ALA A 186 2.33 17.13 1.58
CA ALA A 186 1.31 17.46 2.58
C ALA A 186 0.08 16.52 2.48
N GLY A 187 -0.72 16.45 3.55
CA GLY A 187 -1.89 15.59 3.62
C GLY A 187 -3.08 16.21 4.36
N ARG A 188 -3.22 17.53 4.39
CA ARG A 188 -4.25 18.27 5.16
C ARG A 188 -5.62 18.23 4.47
N LEU A 189 -6.35 17.13 4.59
CA LEU A 189 -7.64 16.96 3.92
C LEU A 189 -8.75 17.89 4.44
N HIS A 190 -8.64 18.46 5.65
CA HIS A 190 -9.60 19.40 6.19
C HIS A 190 -9.61 20.76 5.45
N THR A 191 -8.55 21.11 4.72
CA THR A 191 -8.46 22.24 3.79
C THR A 191 -8.49 21.73 2.33
N LYS A 192 -9.51 20.95 1.98
CA LYS A 192 -9.57 20.11 0.76
C LYS A 192 -9.19 20.82 -0.53
N GLY A 193 -9.72 22.01 -0.79
CA GLY A 193 -9.45 22.76 -2.01
C GLY A 193 -7.95 23.06 -2.17
N HIS A 194 -7.37 23.70 -1.18
CA HIS A 194 -5.96 24.10 -1.19
C HIS A 194 -5.00 22.92 -1.31
N LEU A 195 -5.27 21.78 -0.64
CA LEU A 195 -4.42 20.59 -0.76
C LEU A 195 -4.41 20.01 -2.18
N MET A 196 -5.59 19.92 -2.81
CA MET A 196 -5.69 19.37 -4.15
C MET A 196 -5.07 20.30 -5.20
N ASP A 197 -5.23 21.61 -5.05
CA ASP A 197 -4.58 22.61 -5.92
C ASP A 197 -3.05 22.57 -5.79
N GLU A 198 -2.55 22.43 -4.56
CA GLU A 198 -1.13 22.29 -4.28
C GLU A 198 -0.56 20.99 -4.88
N LEU A 199 -1.26 19.87 -4.70
CA LEU A 199 -0.85 18.61 -5.27
C LEU A 199 -0.83 18.65 -6.81
N ALA A 200 -1.85 19.25 -7.43
CA ALA A 200 -1.88 19.47 -8.88
C ALA A 200 -0.72 20.37 -9.34
N LYS A 201 -0.34 21.39 -8.54
CA LYS A 201 0.83 22.22 -8.80
C LYS A 201 2.12 21.40 -8.73
N ILE A 202 2.29 20.56 -7.69
CA ILE A 202 3.45 19.68 -7.54
C ILE A 202 3.57 18.78 -8.77
N VAL A 203 2.50 18.06 -9.17
CA VAL A 203 2.51 17.18 -10.35
C VAL A 203 2.93 17.94 -11.62
N ARG A 204 2.34 19.12 -11.86
CA ARG A 204 2.68 19.95 -13.03
C ARG A 204 4.14 20.41 -13.02
N VAL A 205 4.65 20.86 -11.87
CA VAL A 205 6.04 21.32 -11.72
C VAL A 205 7.02 20.16 -11.86
N THR A 206 6.69 18.99 -11.34
CA THR A 206 7.47 17.77 -11.52
C THR A 206 7.65 17.43 -13.00
N GLY A 207 6.58 17.52 -13.82
CA GLY A 207 6.64 17.32 -15.27
C GLY A 207 7.45 18.38 -16.01
N ARG A 208 7.57 19.60 -15.46
CA ARG A 208 8.45 20.66 -16.01
C ARG A 208 9.92 20.44 -15.64
N ALA A 209 10.18 19.93 -14.44
CA ALA A 209 11.55 19.63 -13.99
C ALA A 209 12.16 18.45 -14.75
N ARG A 210 11.34 17.45 -15.10
CA ARG A 210 11.71 16.34 -15.96
C ARG A 210 10.49 15.88 -16.77
N GLU A 211 10.63 15.87 -18.08
CA GLU A 211 9.57 15.43 -18.99
C GLU A 211 9.11 13.99 -18.67
N GLY A 212 7.81 13.79 -18.63
CA GLY A 212 7.19 12.50 -18.29
C GLY A 212 7.11 12.18 -16.79
N ALA A 213 7.68 13.02 -15.92
CA ALA A 213 7.53 12.84 -14.47
C ALA A 213 6.18 13.43 -13.96
N PRO A 214 5.66 12.93 -12.83
CA PRO A 214 6.18 11.85 -11.99
C PRO A 214 6.03 10.47 -12.66
N ASP A 215 6.98 9.56 -12.42
CA ASP A 215 6.93 8.20 -12.93
C ASP A 215 5.97 7.32 -12.11
N GLU A 216 5.95 7.57 -10.80
CA GLU A 216 5.12 6.85 -9.84
C GLU A 216 4.45 7.83 -8.88
N VAL A 217 3.18 7.65 -8.62
CA VAL A 217 2.44 8.35 -7.56
C VAL A 217 1.87 7.31 -6.62
N LEU A 218 2.44 7.21 -5.43
CA LEU A 218 2.06 6.26 -4.40
C LEU A 218 1.10 6.90 -3.40
N LEU A 219 -0.13 6.41 -3.37
CA LEU A 219 -1.11 6.82 -2.38
C LEU A 219 -0.98 5.94 -1.13
N VAL A 220 -0.64 6.57 -0.01
CA VAL A 220 -0.48 5.90 1.28
C VAL A 220 -1.79 5.92 2.06
N LEU A 221 -2.28 4.74 2.39
CA LEU A 221 -3.52 4.51 3.11
C LEU A 221 -3.26 3.78 4.42
N ASP A 222 -3.97 4.18 5.46
CA ASP A 222 -3.98 3.50 6.75
C ASP A 222 -4.93 2.29 6.66
N GLY A 223 -4.40 1.09 6.81
CA GLY A 223 -5.16 -0.16 6.76
C GLY A 223 -6.22 -0.29 7.88
N THR A 224 -6.16 0.56 8.91
CA THR A 224 -7.15 0.57 9.99
C THR A 224 -8.32 1.53 9.77
N ALA A 225 -8.24 2.42 8.76
CA ALA A 225 -9.17 3.54 8.59
C ALA A 225 -10.50 3.18 7.86
N GLY A 226 -10.66 1.95 7.38
CA GLY A 226 -11.91 1.47 6.79
C GLY A 226 -12.41 2.27 5.58
N GLN A 227 -13.72 2.39 5.42
CA GLN A 227 -14.39 3.06 4.29
C GLN A 227 -14.03 4.54 4.12
N ASN A 228 -13.70 5.23 5.21
CA ASN A 228 -13.29 6.64 5.14
C ASN A 228 -12.00 6.83 4.34
N ALA A 229 -11.05 5.91 4.45
CA ALA A 229 -9.81 5.94 3.68
C ALA A 229 -10.09 5.85 2.18
N ILE A 230 -11.04 5.01 1.76
CA ILE A 230 -11.41 4.81 0.36
C ILE A 230 -12.02 6.08 -0.24
N GLN A 231 -12.93 6.73 0.47
CA GLN A 231 -13.53 8.00 0.00
C GLN A 231 -12.47 9.10 -0.18
N GLN A 232 -11.55 9.21 0.78
CA GLN A 232 -10.44 10.15 0.70
C GLN A 232 -9.51 9.83 -0.49
N ALA A 233 -9.21 8.55 -0.68
CA ALA A 233 -8.34 8.06 -1.73
C ALA A 233 -8.82 8.44 -3.14
N ARG A 234 -10.14 8.42 -3.40
CA ARG A 234 -10.72 8.81 -4.70
C ARG A 234 -10.36 10.25 -5.09
N GLN A 235 -10.27 11.18 -4.14
CA GLN A 235 -9.89 12.57 -4.42
C GLN A 235 -8.42 12.68 -4.86
N PHE A 236 -7.51 11.96 -4.18
CA PHE A 236 -6.11 11.92 -4.59
C PHE A 236 -5.95 11.30 -5.98
N THR A 237 -6.70 10.23 -6.25
CA THR A 237 -6.64 9.54 -7.54
C THR A 237 -7.05 10.44 -8.71
N SER A 238 -8.09 11.26 -8.54
CA SER A 238 -8.54 12.20 -9.57
C SER A 238 -7.57 13.37 -9.79
N THR A 239 -6.82 13.79 -8.76
CA THR A 239 -5.95 14.96 -8.82
C THR A 239 -4.53 14.64 -9.27
N ALA A 240 -3.95 13.54 -8.78
CA ALA A 240 -2.52 13.24 -8.93
C ALA A 240 -2.23 12.04 -9.83
N ALA A 241 -3.23 11.49 -10.51
CA ALA A 241 -3.06 10.29 -11.35
C ALA A 241 -2.32 9.16 -10.62
N VAL A 242 -2.83 8.78 -9.43
CA VAL A 242 -2.24 7.73 -8.59
C VAL A 242 -2.01 6.45 -9.40
N THR A 243 -0.83 5.87 -9.27
CA THR A 243 -0.38 4.70 -10.05
C THR A 243 -0.26 3.44 -9.21
N GLY A 244 -0.22 3.59 -7.87
CA GLY A 244 -0.12 2.47 -6.95
C GLY A 244 -0.46 2.86 -5.53
N LEU A 245 -0.77 1.85 -4.73
CA LEU A 245 -1.17 2.00 -3.33
C LEU A 245 -0.09 1.47 -2.40
N VAL A 246 0.03 2.12 -1.25
CA VAL A 246 0.78 1.63 -0.09
C VAL A 246 -0.19 1.50 1.07
N VAL A 247 -0.33 0.31 1.63
CA VAL A 247 -1.19 0.09 2.81
C VAL A 247 -0.30 -0.05 4.04
N THR A 248 -0.49 0.82 5.02
CA THR A 248 0.32 0.89 6.25
C THR A 248 -0.44 0.37 7.47
N LYS A 249 0.26 0.23 8.59
CA LYS A 249 -0.28 -0.14 9.91
C LYS A 249 -0.96 -1.52 9.94
N LEU A 250 -0.52 -2.43 9.09
CA LEU A 250 -1.07 -3.78 9.05
C LEU A 250 -0.74 -4.59 10.30
N ASP A 251 0.35 -4.26 10.99
CA ASP A 251 0.73 -4.83 12.29
C ASP A 251 -0.21 -4.45 13.44
N GLY A 252 -0.99 -3.40 13.27
CA GLY A 252 -2.02 -2.93 14.21
C GLY A 252 -3.41 -3.52 14.00
N THR A 253 -3.66 -4.21 12.88
CA THR A 253 -4.99 -4.75 12.55
C THR A 253 -5.05 -6.27 12.67
N ALA A 254 -6.14 -6.77 13.22
CA ALA A 254 -6.48 -8.20 13.17
C ALA A 254 -7.13 -8.61 11.83
N LYS A 255 -7.32 -7.66 10.89
CA LYS A 255 -8.17 -7.79 9.73
C LYS A 255 -7.44 -7.34 8.45
N GLY A 256 -6.81 -8.28 7.76
CA GLY A 256 -6.11 -8.03 6.49
C GLY A 256 -7.04 -7.76 5.29
N GLY A 257 -8.34 -8.01 5.43
CA GLY A 257 -9.33 -7.86 4.35
C GLY A 257 -9.49 -6.44 3.82
N ALA A 258 -9.16 -5.42 4.62
CA ALA A 258 -9.17 -4.03 4.18
C ALA A 258 -8.31 -3.78 2.93
N VAL A 259 -7.21 -4.52 2.75
CA VAL A 259 -6.33 -4.44 1.57
C VAL A 259 -7.10 -4.77 0.29
N PHE A 260 -7.95 -5.81 0.31
CA PHE A 260 -8.78 -6.20 -0.84
C PHE A 260 -9.85 -5.17 -1.16
N ALA A 261 -10.52 -4.63 -0.12
CA ALA A 261 -11.52 -3.59 -0.30
C ALA A 261 -10.89 -2.35 -0.94
N ILE A 262 -9.74 -1.91 -0.46
CA ILE A 262 -8.99 -0.77 -1.00
C ILE A 262 -8.59 -1.02 -2.46
N ALA A 263 -7.97 -2.16 -2.77
CA ALA A 263 -7.52 -2.48 -4.11
C ALA A 263 -8.68 -2.52 -5.13
N ARG A 264 -9.79 -3.15 -4.73
CA ARG A 264 -10.97 -3.31 -5.59
C ARG A 264 -11.71 -1.99 -5.82
N GLU A 265 -11.96 -1.22 -4.77
CA GLU A 265 -12.70 0.04 -4.83
C GLU A 265 -11.96 1.11 -5.63
N LEU A 266 -10.65 1.16 -5.51
CA LEU A 266 -9.81 2.13 -6.21
C LEU A 266 -9.35 1.63 -7.59
N LYS A 267 -9.45 0.34 -7.87
CA LYS A 267 -8.95 -0.30 -9.09
C LYS A 267 -7.47 0.00 -9.35
N LEU A 268 -6.69 0.06 -8.28
CA LEU A 268 -5.26 0.34 -8.30
C LEU A 268 -4.49 -0.80 -7.62
N PRO A 269 -3.29 -1.14 -8.13
CA PRO A 269 -2.47 -2.18 -7.52
C PRO A 269 -1.93 -1.74 -6.15
N VAL A 270 -2.03 -2.59 -5.15
CA VAL A 270 -1.30 -2.41 -3.89
C VAL A 270 0.12 -2.88 -4.14
N LYS A 271 1.08 -1.97 -4.13
CA LYS A 271 2.49 -2.26 -4.46
C LYS A 271 3.36 -2.55 -3.25
N LEU A 272 3.06 -1.88 -2.13
CA LEU A 272 3.85 -1.96 -0.91
C LEU A 272 2.96 -2.10 0.32
N LEU A 273 3.47 -2.80 1.33
CA LEU A 273 2.83 -3.02 2.63
C LEU A 273 3.74 -2.51 3.75
N GLY A 274 3.19 -1.67 4.63
CA GLY A 274 3.83 -1.27 5.89
C GLY A 274 3.42 -2.24 7.00
N VAL A 275 4.37 -3.06 7.44
CA VAL A 275 4.13 -4.19 8.34
C VAL A 275 4.76 -4.00 9.74
N GLY A 276 5.24 -2.82 10.06
CA GLY A 276 5.85 -2.49 11.35
C GLY A 276 6.56 -1.13 11.33
N GLU A 277 7.33 -0.82 12.37
CA GLU A 277 7.92 0.50 12.60
C GLU A 277 9.40 0.63 12.17
N LYS A 278 10.10 -0.47 11.91
CA LYS A 278 11.52 -0.46 11.54
C LYS A 278 11.72 0.02 10.11
N PRO A 279 12.91 0.52 9.73
CA PRO A 279 13.20 0.96 8.36
C PRO A 279 12.96 -0.11 7.28
N GLU A 280 13.16 -1.38 7.61
CA GLU A 280 12.98 -2.54 6.74
C GLU A 280 11.52 -3.03 6.67
N ASP A 281 10.60 -2.50 7.48
CA ASP A 281 9.21 -2.94 7.55
C ASP A 281 8.30 -2.30 6.49
N LEU A 282 8.87 -2.00 5.32
CA LEU A 282 8.14 -1.71 4.08
C LEU A 282 8.48 -2.78 3.06
N VAL A 283 7.53 -3.66 2.81
CA VAL A 283 7.74 -4.84 1.94
C VAL A 283 6.94 -4.74 0.64
N PRO A 284 7.43 -5.31 -0.47
CA PRO A 284 6.63 -5.42 -1.68
C PRO A 284 5.40 -6.27 -1.43
N MET A 285 4.33 -5.96 -2.14
CA MET A 285 3.17 -6.83 -2.18
C MET A 285 3.53 -8.13 -2.91
N ASP A 286 3.32 -9.23 -2.24
CA ASP A 286 3.27 -10.58 -2.80
C ASP A 286 1.87 -11.13 -2.50
N PRO A 287 0.97 -11.20 -3.50
CA PRO A 287 -0.39 -11.68 -3.29
C PRO A 287 -0.47 -13.07 -2.68
N THR A 288 0.41 -13.97 -3.10
CA THR A 288 0.45 -15.35 -2.61
C THR A 288 0.87 -15.40 -1.14
N ALA A 289 1.97 -14.74 -0.79
CA ALA A 289 2.45 -14.67 0.59
C ALA A 289 1.43 -13.96 1.50
N PHE A 290 0.79 -12.88 1.01
CA PHE A 290 -0.22 -12.14 1.75
C PHE A 290 -1.46 -12.99 2.04
N VAL A 291 -2.01 -13.66 1.02
CA VAL A 291 -3.19 -14.52 1.17
C VAL A 291 -2.89 -15.73 2.04
N ASN A 292 -1.72 -16.38 1.88
CA ASN A 292 -1.30 -17.47 2.75
C ASN A 292 -1.21 -17.02 4.21
N ALA A 293 -0.63 -15.84 4.47
CA ALA A 293 -0.55 -15.28 5.81
C ALA A 293 -1.93 -14.97 6.40
N LEU A 294 -2.89 -14.51 5.58
CA LEU A 294 -4.26 -14.22 5.98
C LEU A 294 -5.03 -15.50 6.29
N LEU A 295 -4.94 -16.53 5.43
CA LEU A 295 -5.66 -17.80 5.55
C LEU A 295 -4.96 -18.82 6.46
N LEU A 296 -3.80 -18.51 7.05
CA LEU A 296 -3.00 -19.44 7.86
C LEU A 296 -2.54 -20.71 7.12
N VAL A 297 -2.49 -20.66 5.80
CA VAL A 297 -1.99 -21.80 5.01
C VAL A 297 -0.46 -21.79 5.10
N PRO A 298 0.22 -22.88 5.47
CA PRO A 298 1.67 -22.97 5.40
C PRO A 298 2.14 -22.71 3.97
N SER A 299 3.21 -21.90 3.83
CA SER A 299 3.89 -21.60 2.56
C SER A 299 4.56 -22.84 1.99
#